data_2156bc759e808c7fd5db3b3db9ba60ff
#
_entry.id   2156bc759e808c7fd5db3b3db9ba60ff
#
_cell.length_a   1.000
_cell.length_b   1.000
_cell.length_c   1.000
_cell.angle_alpha   90.00
_cell.angle_beta   90.00
_cell.angle_gamma   90.00
#
_symmetry.space_group_name_H-M   'P 1'
#
loop_
_entity.id
_entity.type
_entity.pdbx_description
1 polymer ?
#
loop_
_entity_poly.entity_id
_entity_poly.type
_entity_poly.pdbx_seq_one_letter_code
_entity_poly.pdbx_strand_id
1 'polypeptide(L)'
;VTRRVLTTAWTLAWALLPVACAETSQERVQLALEVVGTEAAAPIEALDGVPVTLTRADLAFGPLYLCAGAQAGELCETARLEWLDTVVVDALSGTPQPAGELFGVSGVVQSWMYDLAISAQLTQEQPIVLDAAEALGGHSLVLEGTAVVSGITLPFRAEVPVQQTGATELGVPVVRKSTSDDFFHDVTGTEQALQVRFDPATWLAGVELRSYVQFETCGPEQTGVVCDGLVEWTCDPDGAHVSRDCSAASEVCIAGRGCAESVAIEPTSEAFRALRNALTSGARPEFVWVEGAE
;
A
#
# COMPACT_ATOMS: atom_id res chain seq x y z
N VAL A 1 53.45 -24.45 77.10
CA VAL A 1 52.10 -24.16 76.52
C VAL A 1 52.31 -24.07 75.02
N THR A 2 52.05 -25.16 74.31
CA THR A 2 52.27 -25.27 72.84
C THR A 2 50.90 -25.18 72.15
N ARG A 3 50.63 -24.10 71.42
CA ARG A 3 49.42 -23.90 70.60
C ARG A 3 49.70 -24.45 69.18
N ARG A 4 48.99 -25.51 68.83
CA ARG A 4 48.92 -26.01 67.43
C ARG A 4 47.96 -25.18 66.65
N VAL A 5 48.42 -24.60 65.55
CA VAL A 5 47.57 -23.90 64.58
C VAL A 5 47.20 -24.95 63.50
N LEU A 6 45.94 -25.27 63.41
CA LEU A 6 45.37 -26.04 62.33
C LEU A 6 45.06 -25.10 61.11
N THR A 7 45.84 -25.30 60.05
CA THR A 7 45.55 -24.68 58.75
C THR A 7 44.59 -25.56 57.96
N THR A 8 43.32 -25.15 57.88
CA THR A 8 42.30 -25.75 56.97
C THR A 8 42.47 -25.18 55.55
N ALA A 9 43.00 -26.03 54.66
CA ALA A 9 43.03 -25.72 53.22
C ALA A 9 41.63 -25.84 52.62
N TRP A 10 41.08 -24.73 52.21
CA TRP A 10 39.86 -24.69 51.41
C TRP A 10 40.24 -24.85 49.94
N THR A 11 40.02 -26.03 49.38
CA THR A 11 40.04 -26.28 47.94
C THR A 11 38.77 -25.76 47.33
N LEU A 12 38.86 -24.58 46.68
CA LEU A 12 37.82 -24.07 45.79
C LEU A 12 37.79 -24.95 44.53
N ALA A 13 36.88 -25.89 44.48
CA ALA A 13 36.51 -26.56 43.23
C ALA A 13 35.69 -25.59 42.38
N TRP A 14 36.32 -24.93 41.42
CA TRP A 14 35.60 -24.20 40.34
C TRP A 14 34.96 -25.25 39.46
N ALA A 15 33.67 -25.45 39.66
CA ALA A 15 32.81 -26.15 38.70
C ALA A 15 32.76 -25.28 37.42
N LEU A 16 33.55 -25.66 36.41
CA LEU A 16 33.35 -25.19 35.03
C LEU A 16 31.99 -25.71 34.57
N LEU A 17 30.97 -24.90 34.81
CA LEU A 17 29.69 -25.07 34.10
C LEU A 17 30.00 -24.77 32.61
N PRO A 18 29.82 -25.74 31.71
CA PRO A 18 29.78 -25.39 30.31
C PRO A 18 28.60 -24.42 30.14
N VAL A 19 28.91 -23.16 29.87
CA VAL A 19 27.91 -22.28 29.27
C VAL A 19 27.63 -22.93 27.93
N ALA A 20 26.64 -23.82 27.91
CA ALA A 20 25.99 -24.22 26.69
C ALA A 20 25.44 -22.92 26.12
N CYS A 21 26.13 -22.34 25.14
CA CYS A 21 25.43 -21.50 24.17
C CYS A 21 24.26 -22.37 23.70
N ALA A 22 23.07 -22.05 24.16
CA ALA A 22 21.87 -22.59 23.52
C ALA A 22 22.05 -22.16 22.06
N GLU A 23 22.49 -23.11 21.23
CA GLU A 23 22.42 -22.94 19.78
C GLU A 23 20.95 -22.59 19.56
N THR A 24 20.69 -21.35 19.18
CA THR A 24 19.39 -21.00 18.65
C THR A 24 19.28 -21.89 17.44
N SER A 25 18.46 -22.93 17.55
CA SER A 25 18.24 -23.96 16.51
C SER A 25 17.50 -23.40 15.30
N GLN A 26 17.65 -22.09 15.07
CA GLN A 26 17.07 -21.39 13.95
C GLN A 26 17.94 -21.60 12.72
N GLU A 27 17.40 -22.26 11.75
CA GLU A 27 18.03 -22.47 10.47
C GLU A 27 17.90 -21.19 9.62
N ARG A 28 18.92 -20.90 8.81
CA ARG A 28 18.85 -19.81 7.84
C ARG A 28 17.88 -20.18 6.74
N VAL A 29 16.97 -19.27 6.44
CA VAL A 29 15.94 -19.44 5.41
C VAL A 29 16.13 -18.37 4.34
N GLN A 30 15.97 -18.80 3.10
CA GLN A 30 15.92 -17.94 1.91
C GLN A 30 14.81 -18.47 1.03
N LEU A 31 13.85 -17.62 0.69
CA LEU A 31 12.74 -18.01 -0.16
C LEU A 31 12.39 -16.88 -1.14
N ALA A 32 11.85 -17.24 -2.29
CA ALA A 32 11.44 -16.26 -3.27
C ALA A 32 10.28 -15.41 -2.75
N LEU A 33 10.31 -14.12 -3.08
CA LEU A 33 9.19 -13.20 -2.88
C LEU A 33 8.56 -12.89 -4.23
N GLU A 34 7.29 -13.15 -4.33
CA GLU A 34 6.47 -12.86 -5.50
C GLU A 34 5.33 -11.92 -5.13
N VAL A 35 4.95 -11.04 -6.04
CA VAL A 35 3.77 -10.21 -5.87
C VAL A 35 2.77 -10.53 -6.96
N VAL A 36 1.51 -10.63 -6.59
CA VAL A 36 0.43 -11.00 -7.49
C VAL A 36 -0.66 -9.95 -7.41
N GLY A 37 -1.10 -9.44 -8.54
CA GLY A 37 -2.31 -8.62 -8.61
C GLY A 37 -3.56 -9.47 -8.78
N THR A 38 -4.69 -8.80 -8.96
CA THR A 38 -5.97 -9.46 -9.23
C THR A 38 -6.45 -9.05 -10.61
N GLU A 39 -6.51 -10.01 -11.52
CA GLU A 39 -7.13 -9.79 -12.82
C GLU A 39 -8.65 -9.60 -12.63
N ALA A 40 -9.13 -8.40 -12.95
CA ALA A 40 -10.54 -8.09 -12.81
C ALA A 40 -11.33 -8.72 -13.96
N ALA A 41 -12.08 -9.77 -13.67
CA ALA A 41 -12.98 -10.42 -14.64
C ALA A 41 -14.24 -9.58 -14.95
N ALA A 42 -14.54 -8.56 -14.16
CA ALA A 42 -15.68 -7.66 -14.26
C ALA A 42 -15.28 -6.26 -13.79
N PRO A 43 -16.05 -5.22 -14.10
CA PRO A 43 -15.85 -3.91 -13.49
C PRO A 43 -15.83 -3.98 -11.96
N ILE A 44 -14.89 -3.28 -11.36
CA ILE A 44 -14.82 -3.08 -9.92
C ILE A 44 -15.93 -2.14 -9.49
N GLU A 45 -16.54 -2.36 -8.35
CA GLU A 45 -17.53 -1.44 -7.79
C GLU A 45 -16.84 -0.46 -6.81
N ALA A 46 -16.85 0.83 -7.15
CA ALA A 46 -16.52 1.91 -6.25
C ALA A 46 -17.72 2.26 -5.33
N LEU A 47 -17.57 3.28 -4.48
CA LEU A 47 -18.65 3.70 -3.57
C LEU A 47 -19.98 3.90 -4.33
N ASP A 48 -21.09 3.51 -3.70
CA ASP A 48 -22.44 3.55 -4.25
C ASP A 48 -22.66 2.70 -5.52
N GLY A 49 -21.84 1.67 -5.72
CA GLY A 49 -21.97 0.75 -6.84
C GLY A 49 -21.61 1.39 -8.18
N VAL A 50 -20.73 2.38 -8.20
CA VAL A 50 -20.21 2.98 -9.44
C VAL A 50 -19.26 1.97 -10.11
N PRO A 51 -19.57 1.48 -11.33
CA PRO A 51 -18.70 0.54 -12.02
C PRO A 51 -17.41 1.24 -12.48
N VAL A 52 -16.29 0.63 -12.20
CA VAL A 52 -14.93 1.10 -12.57
C VAL A 52 -14.19 0.02 -13.34
N THR A 53 -13.61 0.39 -14.47
CA THR A 53 -12.67 -0.45 -15.21
C THR A 53 -11.29 0.19 -15.13
N LEU A 54 -10.35 -0.48 -14.47
CA LEU A 54 -8.96 -0.05 -14.42
C LEU A 54 -8.23 -0.48 -15.68
N THR A 55 -7.38 0.42 -16.19
CA THR A 55 -6.44 0.15 -17.28
C THR A 55 -5.00 0.16 -16.80
N ARG A 56 -4.76 0.71 -15.59
CA ARG A 56 -3.47 0.75 -14.92
C ARG A 56 -3.65 0.75 -13.41
N ALA A 57 -2.84 -0.06 -12.72
CA ALA A 57 -2.76 -0.07 -11.25
C ALA A 57 -1.34 -0.42 -10.83
N ASP A 58 -0.42 0.54 -10.91
CA ASP A 58 0.98 0.35 -10.54
C ASP A 58 1.20 0.72 -9.08
N LEU A 59 1.68 -0.23 -8.29
CA LEU A 59 1.99 -0.10 -6.87
C LEU A 59 3.50 -0.17 -6.64
N ALA A 60 4.07 0.81 -5.98
CA ALA A 60 5.43 0.73 -5.46
C ALA A 60 5.40 -0.01 -4.11
N PHE A 61 5.91 -1.24 -4.07
CA PHE A 61 5.85 -2.14 -2.92
C PHE A 61 7.23 -2.39 -2.33
N GLY A 62 7.29 -2.51 -1.01
CA GLY A 62 8.49 -2.82 -0.21
C GLY A 62 9.00 -1.60 0.57
N PRO A 63 9.87 -1.84 1.55
CA PRO A 63 10.33 -3.12 2.11
C PRO A 63 9.25 -3.96 2.81
N LEU A 64 9.55 -5.25 3.04
CA LEU A 64 8.68 -6.20 3.73
C LEU A 64 9.41 -6.87 4.90
N TYR A 65 8.74 -6.94 6.04
CA TYR A 65 9.24 -7.58 7.24
C TYR A 65 8.18 -8.54 7.79
N LEU A 66 8.56 -9.78 8.05
CA LEU A 66 7.73 -10.79 8.70
C LEU A 66 8.20 -10.95 10.15
N CYS A 67 7.34 -10.64 11.09
CA CYS A 67 7.71 -10.43 12.49
C CYS A 67 7.36 -11.63 13.38
N ALA A 68 8.22 -11.92 14.33
CA ALA A 68 7.99 -12.97 15.33
C ALA A 68 6.87 -12.63 16.32
N GLY A 69 6.64 -11.34 16.58
CA GLY A 69 5.63 -10.89 17.55
C GLY A 69 4.33 -10.49 16.87
N ALA A 70 3.19 -10.76 17.53
CA ALA A 70 1.86 -10.44 17.03
C ALA A 70 1.41 -8.99 17.31
N GLN A 71 2.20 -8.19 18.00
CA GLN A 71 1.81 -6.85 18.42
C GLN A 71 1.69 -5.92 17.21
N ALA A 72 0.48 -5.44 16.95
CA ALA A 72 0.20 -4.49 15.89
C ALA A 72 0.58 -3.06 16.29
N GLY A 73 0.78 -2.18 15.28
CA GLY A 73 1.02 -0.74 15.51
C GLY A 73 2.45 -0.37 15.93
N GLU A 74 3.33 -1.35 16.16
CA GLU A 74 4.73 -1.14 16.49
C GLU A 74 5.64 -1.62 15.36
N LEU A 75 6.86 -1.09 15.31
CA LEU A 75 7.86 -1.59 14.39
C LEU A 75 8.23 -3.04 14.75
N CYS A 76 8.67 -3.78 13.74
CA CYS A 76 9.13 -5.15 13.90
C CYS A 76 10.46 -5.16 14.64
N GLU A 77 10.44 -5.44 15.96
CA GLU A 77 11.69 -5.53 16.75
C GLU A 77 12.55 -6.74 16.35
N THR A 78 11.88 -7.83 15.94
CA THR A 78 12.53 -9.06 15.50
C THR A 78 11.86 -9.56 14.25
N ALA A 79 12.45 -9.27 13.11
CA ALA A 79 12.06 -9.87 11.84
C ALA A 79 12.56 -11.32 11.81
N ARG A 80 11.68 -12.25 11.43
CA ARG A 80 12.06 -13.63 11.07
C ARG A 80 12.59 -13.66 9.65
N LEU A 81 11.88 -13.01 8.76
CA LEU A 81 12.27 -12.82 7.36
C LEU A 81 12.15 -11.35 7.00
N GLU A 82 13.05 -10.87 6.16
CA GLU A 82 13.03 -9.50 5.67
C GLU A 82 13.45 -9.43 4.20
N TRP A 83 12.87 -8.46 3.51
CA TRP A 83 13.25 -8.03 2.19
C TRP A 83 13.30 -6.50 2.19
N LEU A 84 14.47 -5.94 1.88
CA LEU A 84 14.74 -4.52 2.09
C LEU A 84 14.67 -3.69 0.81
N ASP A 85 14.43 -4.35 -0.30
CA ASP A 85 14.35 -3.72 -1.60
C ASP A 85 12.92 -3.30 -1.94
N THR A 86 12.69 -2.77 -3.13
CA THR A 86 11.38 -2.34 -3.62
C THR A 86 11.16 -2.74 -5.07
N VAL A 87 9.90 -2.88 -5.46
CA VAL A 87 9.51 -3.22 -6.83
C VAL A 87 8.25 -2.46 -7.24
N VAL A 88 8.14 -2.12 -8.51
CA VAL A 88 6.88 -1.69 -9.12
C VAL A 88 6.09 -2.92 -9.51
N VAL A 89 4.88 -3.01 -9.01
CA VAL A 89 3.96 -4.14 -9.22
C VAL A 89 2.79 -3.68 -10.07
N ASP A 90 2.49 -4.41 -11.12
CA ASP A 90 1.20 -4.31 -11.82
C ASP A 90 0.14 -5.09 -11.02
N ALA A 91 -0.68 -4.36 -10.27
CA ALA A 91 -1.72 -4.95 -9.45
C ALA A 91 -2.92 -5.50 -10.25
N LEU A 92 -2.95 -5.33 -11.57
CA LEU A 92 -3.94 -5.95 -12.45
C LEU A 92 -3.46 -7.29 -13.03
N SER A 93 -2.19 -7.65 -12.82
CA SER A 93 -1.64 -8.91 -13.32
C SER A 93 -1.90 -10.05 -12.33
N GLY A 94 -2.70 -11.02 -12.72
CA GLY A 94 -2.90 -12.28 -11.96
C GLY A 94 -1.70 -13.23 -12.04
N THR A 95 -0.67 -12.89 -12.82
CA THR A 95 0.56 -13.68 -12.92
C THR A 95 1.55 -13.27 -11.84
N PRO A 96 2.19 -14.21 -11.12
CA PRO A 96 3.23 -13.88 -10.17
C PRO A 96 4.37 -13.06 -10.78
N GLN A 97 4.71 -11.95 -10.15
CA GLN A 97 5.77 -11.04 -10.51
C GLN A 97 6.90 -11.21 -9.50
N PRO A 98 8.12 -11.62 -9.93
CA PRO A 98 9.24 -11.75 -9.01
C PRO A 98 9.59 -10.40 -8.38
N ALA A 99 9.63 -10.35 -7.05
CA ALA A 99 10.05 -9.16 -6.30
C ALA A 99 11.51 -9.28 -5.83
N GLY A 100 11.93 -10.48 -5.44
CA GLY A 100 13.26 -10.73 -4.92
C GLY A 100 13.29 -11.96 -4.03
N GLU A 101 14.12 -11.91 -3.00
CA GLU A 101 14.29 -12.99 -2.03
C GLU A 101 14.15 -12.45 -0.60
N LEU A 102 13.38 -13.16 0.20
CA LEU A 102 13.30 -12.97 1.64
C LEU A 102 14.44 -13.73 2.31
N PHE A 103 15.12 -13.07 3.23
CA PHE A 103 16.20 -13.66 4.01
C PHE A 103 15.86 -13.63 5.49
N GLY A 104 16.24 -14.68 6.20
CA GLY A 104 16.06 -14.70 7.65
C GLY A 104 16.34 -16.03 8.29
N VAL A 105 15.51 -16.40 9.26
CA VAL A 105 15.65 -17.61 10.06
C VAL A 105 14.30 -18.29 10.24
N SER A 106 14.33 -19.62 10.39
CA SER A 106 13.17 -20.45 10.68
C SER A 106 12.46 -20.04 11.98
N GLY A 107 11.19 -20.37 12.08
CA GLY A 107 10.35 -20.16 13.25
C GLY A 107 9.10 -19.34 12.95
N VAL A 108 8.28 -19.18 13.98
CA VAL A 108 6.95 -18.62 13.85
C VAL A 108 6.96 -17.15 13.47
N VAL A 109 6.19 -16.81 12.43
CA VAL A 109 5.79 -15.45 12.07
C VAL A 109 4.35 -15.23 12.50
N GLN A 110 4.05 -14.06 13.09
CA GLN A 110 2.74 -13.74 13.66
C GLN A 110 2.18 -12.41 13.16
N SER A 111 3.01 -11.60 12.54
CA SER A 111 2.59 -10.33 11.96
C SER A 111 3.53 -9.93 10.84
N TRP A 112 3.08 -8.95 10.07
CA TRP A 112 3.82 -8.41 8.94
C TRP A 112 3.84 -6.87 9.00
N MET A 113 4.87 -6.31 8.42
CA MET A 113 4.99 -4.88 8.18
C MET A 113 5.55 -4.68 6.78
N TYR A 114 4.96 -3.82 6.00
CA TYR A 114 5.53 -3.40 4.73
C TYR A 114 5.39 -1.89 4.55
N ASP A 115 6.23 -1.36 3.70
CA ASP A 115 6.17 0.01 3.25
C ASP A 115 5.80 0.07 1.76
N LEU A 116 5.40 1.24 1.30
CA LEU A 116 5.05 1.50 -0.09
C LEU A 116 6.14 2.36 -0.74
N ALA A 117 7.32 1.75 -0.88
CA ALA A 117 8.56 2.33 -1.39
C ALA A 117 9.06 3.54 -0.60
N ILE A 118 8.88 3.49 0.71
CA ILE A 118 9.44 4.44 1.67
C ILE A 118 10.22 3.66 2.71
N SER A 119 11.48 4.02 2.97
CA SER A 119 12.18 3.47 4.14
C SER A 119 11.97 4.37 5.34
N ALA A 120 11.18 3.89 6.29
CA ALA A 120 10.94 4.61 7.55
C ALA A 120 11.80 4.13 8.71
N GLN A 121 12.53 3.03 8.55
CA GLN A 121 13.34 2.51 9.65
C GLN A 121 14.47 3.43 10.07
N LEU A 122 14.99 4.24 9.16
CA LEU A 122 16.13 5.12 9.45
C LEU A 122 15.72 6.45 10.05
N THR A 123 14.59 7.03 9.64
CA THR A 123 14.05 8.24 10.27
C THR A 123 12.56 8.36 10.03
N GLN A 124 11.75 8.34 11.09
CA GLN A 124 10.31 8.60 10.96
C GLN A 124 9.99 10.04 10.55
N GLU A 125 10.94 10.95 10.76
CA GLU A 125 10.77 12.37 10.47
C GLU A 125 11.10 12.72 9.01
N GLN A 126 11.94 11.91 8.35
CA GLN A 126 12.32 12.12 6.95
C GLN A 126 12.39 10.75 6.24
N PRO A 127 11.25 10.20 5.82
CA PRO A 127 11.23 8.94 5.11
C PRO A 127 12.04 9.07 3.80
N ILE A 128 12.87 8.07 3.55
CA ILE A 128 13.65 7.98 2.31
C ILE A 128 12.74 7.36 1.25
N VAL A 129 12.56 8.06 0.14
CA VAL A 129 11.88 7.54 -1.05
C VAL A 129 12.81 6.52 -1.72
N LEU A 130 12.27 5.36 -2.09
CA LEU A 130 13.01 4.26 -2.68
C LEU A 130 12.71 4.13 -4.18
N ASP A 131 13.55 3.38 -4.88
CA ASP A 131 13.61 3.30 -6.34
C ASP A 131 12.26 3.00 -7.02
N ALA A 132 11.44 2.14 -6.44
CA ALA A 132 10.12 1.84 -7.03
C ALA A 132 9.18 3.05 -7.05
N ALA A 133 9.18 3.87 -6.00
CA ALA A 133 8.40 5.10 -6.00
C ALA A 133 9.02 6.17 -6.92
N GLU A 134 10.36 6.23 -7.01
CA GLU A 134 11.04 7.11 -7.98
C GLU A 134 10.67 6.74 -9.42
N ALA A 135 10.60 5.43 -9.73
CA ALA A 135 10.16 4.93 -11.03
C ALA A 135 8.71 5.31 -11.37
N LEU A 136 7.86 5.52 -10.34
CA LEU A 136 6.49 6.02 -10.46
C LEU A 136 6.40 7.56 -10.33
N GLY A 137 7.51 8.28 -10.48
CA GLY A 137 7.52 9.75 -10.38
C GLY A 137 7.33 10.30 -8.98
N GLY A 138 7.70 9.56 -7.96
CA GLY A 138 7.54 9.91 -6.55
C GLY A 138 6.20 9.46 -5.94
N HIS A 139 5.53 8.52 -6.57
CA HIS A 139 4.23 8.00 -6.12
C HIS A 139 4.33 6.56 -5.64
N SER A 140 3.57 6.25 -4.58
CA SER A 140 3.40 4.88 -4.09
C SER A 140 2.37 4.11 -4.89
N LEU A 141 1.42 4.80 -5.52
CA LEU A 141 0.38 4.21 -6.34
C LEU A 141 0.03 5.13 -7.52
N VAL A 142 -0.14 4.54 -8.70
CA VAL A 142 -0.71 5.19 -9.88
C VAL A 142 -1.86 4.34 -10.39
N LEU A 143 -3.06 4.92 -10.45
CA LEU A 143 -4.26 4.30 -11.02
C LEU A 143 -4.73 5.10 -12.23
N GLU A 144 -5.14 4.39 -13.27
CA GLU A 144 -5.86 4.96 -14.42
C GLU A 144 -7.02 4.03 -14.80
N GLY A 145 -8.11 4.62 -15.23
CA GLY A 145 -9.26 3.84 -15.63
C GLY A 145 -10.44 4.70 -16.04
N THR A 146 -11.58 4.05 -16.13
CA THR A 146 -12.87 4.68 -16.43
C THR A 146 -13.91 4.29 -15.39
N ALA A 147 -14.74 5.24 -14.98
CA ALA A 147 -15.92 5.00 -14.16
C ALA A 147 -17.19 5.29 -14.99
N VAL A 148 -18.29 4.61 -14.72
CA VAL A 148 -19.57 4.91 -15.35
C VAL A 148 -20.49 5.56 -14.32
N VAL A 149 -20.67 6.87 -14.43
CA VAL A 149 -21.50 7.68 -13.53
C VAL A 149 -22.70 8.19 -14.26
N SER A 150 -23.89 7.79 -13.85
CA SER A 150 -25.15 8.21 -14.47
C SER A 150 -25.19 8.04 -16.01
N GLY A 151 -24.55 6.99 -16.52
CA GLY A 151 -24.45 6.71 -17.96
C GLY A 151 -23.31 7.46 -18.69
N ILE A 152 -22.59 8.32 -17.99
CA ILE A 152 -21.42 9.02 -18.53
C ILE A 152 -20.15 8.22 -18.20
N THR A 153 -19.35 7.94 -19.21
CA THR A 153 -18.01 7.34 -19.03
C THR A 153 -17.06 8.45 -18.62
N LEU A 154 -16.50 8.32 -17.41
CA LEU A 154 -15.59 9.26 -16.77
C LEU A 154 -14.18 8.69 -16.73
N PRO A 155 -13.27 9.05 -17.63
CA PRO A 155 -11.87 8.70 -17.50
C PRO A 155 -11.27 9.37 -16.26
N PHE A 156 -10.47 8.63 -15.49
CA PHE A 156 -9.82 9.18 -14.31
C PHE A 156 -8.39 8.72 -14.14
N ARG A 157 -7.62 9.52 -13.42
CA ARG A 157 -6.27 9.21 -12.95
C ARG A 157 -6.15 9.58 -11.47
N ALA A 158 -5.51 8.71 -10.69
CA ALA A 158 -5.15 8.94 -9.30
C ALA A 158 -3.68 8.65 -9.08
N GLU A 159 -2.99 9.57 -8.44
CA GLU A 159 -1.59 9.43 -8.05
C GLU A 159 -1.48 9.65 -6.55
N VAL A 160 -1.05 8.62 -5.81
CA VAL A 160 -0.85 8.71 -4.36
C VAL A 160 0.64 8.90 -4.10
N PRO A 161 1.08 10.11 -3.77
CA PRO A 161 2.50 10.38 -3.54
C PRO A 161 2.99 9.66 -2.29
N VAL A 162 4.30 9.44 -2.22
CA VAL A 162 4.95 9.05 -0.96
C VAL A 162 4.81 10.19 0.05
N GLN A 163 4.68 9.84 1.33
CA GLN A 163 4.63 10.84 2.37
C GLN A 163 5.97 11.57 2.44
N GLN A 164 5.92 12.87 2.23
CA GLN A 164 7.05 13.75 2.50
C GLN A 164 6.87 14.42 3.86
N THR A 165 7.99 14.63 4.55
CA THR A 165 7.99 15.24 5.86
C THR A 165 7.42 16.66 5.82
N GLY A 166 6.67 16.96 6.76
CA GLY A 166 6.54 18.30 7.34
C GLY A 166 5.35 19.07 6.99
N ALA A 167 4.37 18.63 6.28
CA ALA A 167 3.34 19.61 6.15
C ALA A 167 1.96 19.14 5.76
N THR A 168 1.88 18.18 5.00
CA THR A 168 0.58 17.82 4.50
C THR A 168 0.53 16.30 4.52
N GLU A 169 -0.43 15.79 5.20
CA GLU A 169 -0.72 14.36 5.26
C GLU A 169 -1.19 13.82 3.90
N LEU A 170 -0.56 14.26 2.81
CA LEU A 170 -1.00 13.94 1.46
C LEU A 170 -0.46 12.60 0.98
N GLY A 171 0.73 12.21 1.46
CA GLY A 171 1.36 10.98 1.01
C GLY A 171 0.93 9.74 1.79
N VAL A 172 1.47 8.62 1.38
CA VAL A 172 1.32 7.34 2.07
C VAL A 172 2.20 7.32 3.31
N PRO A 173 1.63 7.17 4.50
CA PRO A 173 2.42 6.97 5.71
C PRO A 173 3.07 5.58 5.68
N VAL A 174 4.08 5.40 6.50
CA VAL A 174 4.66 4.09 6.77
C VAL A 174 3.56 3.11 7.15
N VAL A 175 3.48 2.00 6.46
CA VAL A 175 2.55 0.93 6.79
C VAL A 175 3.08 0.19 8.01
N ARG A 176 2.38 0.34 9.12
CA ARG A 176 2.77 -0.27 10.39
C ARG A 176 2.49 -1.77 10.39
N LYS A 177 3.18 -2.45 11.30
CA LYS A 177 2.98 -3.86 11.57
C LYS A 177 1.50 -4.17 11.79
N SER A 178 1.02 -5.16 11.09
CA SER A 178 -0.35 -5.66 11.19
C SER A 178 -0.35 -7.18 11.36
N THR A 179 -1.47 -7.70 11.80
CA THR A 179 -1.71 -9.14 11.93
C THR A 179 -3.15 -9.45 11.56
N SER A 180 -3.39 -10.69 11.15
CA SER A 180 -4.72 -11.29 11.05
C SER A 180 -4.66 -12.68 11.67
N ASP A 181 -5.80 -13.23 12.05
CA ASP A 181 -5.87 -14.57 12.64
C ASP A 181 -5.34 -15.64 11.69
N ASP A 182 -5.39 -15.37 10.37
CA ASP A 182 -4.95 -16.29 9.32
C ASP A 182 -3.47 -16.13 8.93
N PHE A 183 -2.73 -15.19 9.53
CA PHE A 183 -1.34 -14.92 9.14
C PHE A 183 -0.29 -15.76 9.90
N PHE A 184 -0.70 -16.52 10.90
CA PHE A 184 0.22 -17.39 11.63
C PHE A 184 0.84 -18.45 10.72
N HIS A 185 2.19 -18.48 10.63
CA HIS A 185 2.92 -19.50 9.88
C HIS A 185 4.22 -19.86 10.60
N ASP A 186 4.57 -21.14 10.60
CA ASP A 186 5.86 -21.62 11.11
C ASP A 186 6.81 -21.86 9.92
N VAL A 187 7.72 -20.92 9.73
CA VAL A 187 8.69 -20.96 8.64
C VAL A 187 9.71 -22.06 8.93
N THR A 188 9.72 -23.07 8.10
CA THR A 188 10.54 -24.29 8.25
C THR A 188 11.75 -24.31 7.32
N GLY A 189 11.71 -23.50 6.24
CA GLY A 189 12.68 -23.52 5.16
C GLY A 189 12.36 -24.52 4.05
N THR A 190 11.16 -25.14 4.09
CA THR A 190 10.63 -26.00 3.01
C THR A 190 9.80 -25.21 2.01
N GLU A 191 9.39 -24.01 2.37
CA GLU A 191 8.67 -23.08 1.52
C GLU A 191 9.56 -22.65 0.34
N GLN A 192 8.98 -22.61 -0.86
CA GLN A 192 9.67 -22.13 -2.06
C GLN A 192 9.52 -20.64 -2.26
N ALA A 193 8.33 -20.11 -1.97
CA ALA A 193 8.02 -18.70 -2.14
C ALA A 193 6.97 -18.20 -1.16
N LEU A 194 6.99 -16.89 -0.94
CA LEU A 194 5.88 -16.14 -0.38
C LEU A 194 5.26 -15.29 -1.48
N GLN A 195 3.96 -15.46 -1.72
CA GLN A 195 3.19 -14.59 -2.60
C GLN A 195 2.43 -13.55 -1.78
N VAL A 196 2.61 -12.27 -2.13
CA VAL A 196 1.84 -11.15 -1.59
C VAL A 196 0.82 -10.72 -2.65
N ARG A 197 -0.47 -10.86 -2.35
CA ARG A 197 -1.55 -10.61 -3.31
C ARG A 197 -2.27 -9.32 -3.01
N PHE A 198 -2.37 -8.45 -4.02
CA PHE A 198 -3.08 -7.19 -3.94
C PHE A 198 -4.37 -7.24 -4.77
N ASP A 199 -5.44 -6.71 -4.20
CA ASP A 199 -6.73 -6.57 -4.90
C ASP A 199 -7.12 -5.08 -5.00
N PRO A 200 -6.98 -4.46 -6.19
CA PRO A 200 -7.36 -3.07 -6.42
C PRO A 200 -8.83 -2.77 -6.16
N ALA A 201 -9.72 -3.76 -6.20
CA ALA A 201 -11.13 -3.56 -5.86
C ALA A 201 -11.29 -3.07 -4.41
N THR A 202 -10.45 -3.57 -3.51
CA THR A 202 -10.48 -3.15 -2.10
C THR A 202 -10.02 -1.69 -1.91
N TRP A 203 -9.19 -1.17 -2.80
CA TRP A 203 -8.75 0.23 -2.75
C TRP A 203 -9.84 1.20 -3.20
N LEU A 204 -10.69 0.77 -4.14
CA LEU A 204 -11.72 1.60 -4.75
C LEU A 204 -13.07 1.53 -4.03
N ALA A 205 -13.31 0.54 -3.19
CA ALA A 205 -14.62 0.31 -2.56
C ALA A 205 -15.20 1.53 -1.81
N GLY A 206 -14.34 2.41 -1.28
CA GLY A 206 -14.76 3.63 -0.58
C GLY A 206 -14.60 4.92 -1.39
N VAL A 207 -14.20 4.84 -2.66
CA VAL A 207 -13.88 6.02 -3.48
C VAL A 207 -15.16 6.57 -4.10
N GLU A 208 -15.47 7.82 -3.77
CA GLU A 208 -16.63 8.55 -4.29
C GLU A 208 -16.25 9.20 -5.63
N LEU A 209 -16.95 8.82 -6.72
CA LEU A 209 -16.70 9.32 -8.07
C LEU A 209 -17.90 10.10 -8.66
N ARG A 210 -19.06 10.06 -8.01
CA ARG A 210 -20.26 10.70 -8.54
C ARG A 210 -20.19 12.22 -8.54
N SER A 211 -19.48 12.79 -7.56
CA SER A 211 -19.34 14.24 -7.43
C SER A 211 -18.58 14.90 -8.60
N TYR A 212 -17.84 14.12 -9.37
CA TYR A 212 -17.16 14.63 -10.56
C TYR A 212 -18.08 14.85 -11.75
N VAL A 213 -19.27 14.25 -11.76
CA VAL A 213 -20.29 14.46 -12.79
C VAL A 213 -21.45 15.23 -12.18
N GLN A 214 -21.73 16.40 -12.72
CA GLN A 214 -22.83 17.27 -12.28
C GLN A 214 -23.86 17.44 -13.40
N PHE A 215 -25.08 17.78 -13.03
CA PHE A 215 -26.18 18.10 -13.92
C PHE A 215 -26.74 19.44 -13.48
N GLU A 216 -25.96 20.50 -13.68
CA GLU A 216 -26.32 21.86 -13.29
C GLU A 216 -26.26 22.77 -14.49
N THR A 217 -27.18 23.71 -14.53
CA THR A 217 -27.20 24.82 -15.50
C THR A 217 -26.97 26.14 -14.78
N CYS A 218 -26.56 27.16 -15.52
CA CYS A 218 -26.33 28.48 -14.94
C CYS A 218 -27.57 29.02 -14.24
N GLY A 219 -27.45 29.30 -12.95
CA GLY A 219 -28.43 29.99 -12.16
C GLY A 219 -28.30 31.52 -12.27
N PRO A 220 -29.33 32.30 -11.80
CA PRO A 220 -29.21 33.74 -11.69
C PRO A 220 -28.00 34.14 -10.82
N GLU A 221 -27.21 35.07 -11.28
CA GLU A 221 -26.02 35.59 -10.59
C GLU A 221 -24.88 34.57 -10.40
N GLN A 222 -24.99 33.38 -10.98
CA GLN A 222 -23.94 32.38 -10.94
C GLN A 222 -22.82 32.77 -11.89
N THR A 223 -21.56 32.61 -11.42
CA THR A 223 -20.36 32.86 -12.22
C THR A 223 -19.48 31.61 -12.24
N GLY A 224 -18.69 31.45 -13.31
CA GLY A 224 -17.76 30.35 -13.44
C GLY A 224 -18.27 29.23 -14.35
N VAL A 225 -17.68 28.05 -14.19
CA VAL A 225 -17.95 26.88 -15.02
C VAL A 225 -18.82 25.89 -14.28
N VAL A 226 -19.92 25.47 -14.89
CA VAL A 226 -20.78 24.39 -14.42
C VAL A 226 -20.93 23.32 -15.50
N CYS A 227 -21.26 22.11 -15.08
CA CYS A 227 -21.46 20.97 -15.96
C CYS A 227 -22.93 20.51 -15.95
N ASP A 228 -23.49 20.28 -17.12
CA ASP A 228 -24.75 19.56 -17.29
C ASP A 228 -24.47 18.28 -18.09
N GLY A 229 -24.10 17.21 -17.37
CA GLY A 229 -23.64 15.98 -17.98
C GLY A 229 -22.31 16.19 -18.74
N LEU A 230 -22.35 16.12 -20.08
CA LEU A 230 -21.20 16.34 -20.95
C LEU A 230 -21.12 17.77 -21.51
N VAL A 231 -22.01 18.65 -21.10
CA VAL A 231 -22.05 20.04 -21.57
C VAL A 231 -21.45 20.95 -20.52
N GLU A 232 -20.41 21.69 -20.91
CA GLU A 232 -19.83 22.77 -20.13
C GLU A 232 -20.65 24.04 -20.35
N TRP A 233 -21.02 24.73 -19.27
CA TRP A 233 -21.59 26.05 -19.27
C TRP A 233 -20.67 27.04 -18.60
N THR A 234 -20.30 28.10 -19.28
CA THR A 234 -19.64 29.26 -18.68
C THR A 234 -20.71 30.26 -18.29
N CYS A 235 -20.87 30.48 -17.00
CA CYS A 235 -21.87 31.40 -16.44
C CYS A 235 -21.27 32.79 -16.26
N ASP A 236 -21.95 33.83 -16.76
CA ASP A 236 -21.58 35.24 -16.62
C ASP A 236 -22.63 35.95 -15.76
N PRO A 237 -22.26 36.85 -14.83
CA PRO A 237 -23.22 37.64 -14.03
C PRO A 237 -24.17 38.47 -14.87
N ASP A 238 -23.79 38.83 -16.09
CA ASP A 238 -24.64 39.56 -17.03
C ASP A 238 -25.64 38.68 -17.80
N GLY A 239 -25.66 37.38 -17.49
CA GLY A 239 -26.58 36.40 -18.08
C GLY A 239 -26.16 35.89 -19.46
N ALA A 240 -24.98 36.18 -19.93
CA ALA A 240 -24.43 35.56 -21.13
C ALA A 240 -23.96 34.15 -20.79
N HIS A 241 -24.52 33.14 -21.42
CA HIS A 241 -24.15 31.74 -21.24
C HIS A 241 -23.55 31.20 -22.52
N VAL A 242 -22.36 30.66 -22.42
CA VAL A 242 -21.70 29.93 -23.51
C VAL A 242 -21.69 28.47 -23.14
N SER A 243 -22.17 27.61 -24.04
CA SER A 243 -22.13 26.16 -23.86
C SER A 243 -21.12 25.53 -24.82
N ARG A 244 -20.43 24.48 -24.34
CA ARG A 244 -19.52 23.65 -25.12
C ARG A 244 -19.85 22.17 -24.85
N ASP A 245 -20.02 21.41 -25.91
CA ASP A 245 -20.15 19.96 -25.81
C ASP A 245 -18.78 19.33 -25.72
N CYS A 246 -18.39 18.82 -24.54
CA CYS A 246 -17.12 18.19 -24.28
C CYS A 246 -16.95 16.88 -25.08
N SER A 247 -18.04 16.18 -25.35
CA SER A 247 -17.99 14.91 -26.07
C SER A 247 -17.47 15.05 -27.51
N ALA A 248 -17.62 16.22 -28.11
CA ALA A 248 -17.12 16.50 -29.44
C ALA A 248 -15.58 16.45 -29.55
N ALA A 249 -14.87 16.62 -28.43
CA ALA A 249 -13.41 16.50 -28.32
C ALA A 249 -12.97 15.23 -27.59
N SER A 250 -13.88 14.29 -27.33
CA SER A 250 -13.63 13.12 -26.47
C SER A 250 -13.23 13.49 -25.04
N GLU A 251 -13.73 14.61 -24.56
CA GLU A 251 -13.52 15.12 -23.21
C GLU A 251 -14.79 14.88 -22.36
N VAL A 252 -14.63 15.02 -21.05
CA VAL A 252 -15.74 15.02 -20.07
C VAL A 252 -15.83 16.37 -19.39
N CYS A 253 -17.03 16.79 -19.00
CA CYS A 253 -17.19 17.98 -18.20
C CYS A 253 -16.97 17.66 -16.73
N ILE A 254 -16.00 18.32 -16.11
CA ILE A 254 -15.61 18.15 -14.72
C ILE A 254 -16.08 19.38 -13.94
N ALA A 255 -16.81 19.14 -12.87
CA ALA A 255 -17.30 20.18 -11.97
C ALA A 255 -16.21 21.19 -11.59
N GLY A 256 -16.49 22.46 -11.83
CA GLY A 256 -15.58 23.57 -11.54
C GLY A 256 -14.32 23.68 -12.42
N ARG A 257 -14.10 22.74 -13.37
CA ARG A 257 -12.94 22.74 -14.30
C ARG A 257 -13.33 22.89 -15.77
N GLY A 258 -14.52 22.40 -16.15
CA GLY A 258 -14.94 22.35 -17.54
C GLY A 258 -14.49 21.10 -18.28
N CYS A 259 -14.41 21.19 -19.62
CA CYS A 259 -14.03 20.07 -20.47
C CYS A 259 -12.57 19.64 -20.25
N ALA A 260 -12.34 18.36 -19.98
CA ALA A 260 -11.02 17.76 -19.84
C ALA A 260 -11.00 16.31 -20.31
N GLU A 261 -9.83 15.81 -20.71
CA GLU A 261 -9.66 14.43 -21.16
C GLU A 261 -9.87 13.40 -20.05
N SER A 262 -9.56 13.75 -18.80
CA SER A 262 -9.73 12.89 -17.65
C SER A 262 -9.86 13.67 -16.35
N VAL A 263 -10.44 13.03 -15.33
CA VAL A 263 -10.46 13.53 -13.95
C VAL A 263 -9.14 13.18 -13.26
N ALA A 264 -8.45 14.18 -12.76
CA ALA A 264 -7.41 13.95 -11.77
C ALA A 264 -8.08 13.86 -10.38
N ILE A 265 -7.88 12.74 -9.69
CA ILE A 265 -8.30 12.62 -8.29
C ILE A 265 -7.31 13.40 -7.43
N GLU A 266 -7.68 14.64 -7.12
CA GLU A 266 -6.80 15.60 -6.45
C GLU A 266 -6.56 15.23 -4.97
N PRO A 267 -5.35 15.46 -4.42
CA PRO A 267 -5.00 15.11 -3.04
C PRO A 267 -5.92 15.72 -1.97
N THR A 268 -6.60 16.82 -2.28
CA THR A 268 -7.53 17.48 -1.37
C THR A 268 -8.94 16.90 -1.40
N SER A 269 -9.26 16.04 -2.38
CA SER A 269 -10.58 15.46 -2.56
C SER A 269 -10.90 14.36 -1.53
N GLU A 270 -12.18 14.09 -1.31
CA GLU A 270 -12.63 12.98 -0.48
C GLU A 270 -12.28 11.63 -1.13
N ALA A 271 -12.39 11.54 -2.45
CA ALA A 271 -12.01 10.37 -3.22
C ALA A 271 -10.54 9.99 -2.99
N PHE A 272 -9.63 10.97 -3.02
CA PHE A 272 -8.22 10.73 -2.72
C PHE A 272 -8.01 10.25 -1.28
N ARG A 273 -8.66 10.88 -0.31
CA ARG A 273 -8.54 10.48 1.11
C ARG A 273 -9.04 9.06 1.32
N ALA A 274 -10.14 8.67 0.68
CA ALA A 274 -10.66 7.31 0.73
C ALA A 274 -9.68 6.31 0.12
N LEU A 275 -9.15 6.59 -1.07
CA LEU A 275 -8.15 5.77 -1.75
C LEU A 275 -6.89 5.58 -0.90
N ARG A 276 -6.32 6.67 -0.38
CA ARG A 276 -5.13 6.63 0.48
C ARG A 276 -5.38 5.80 1.75
N ASN A 277 -6.53 6.00 2.40
CA ASN A 277 -6.86 5.27 3.62
C ASN A 277 -7.07 3.77 3.32
N ALA A 278 -7.72 3.43 2.21
CA ALA A 278 -7.85 2.05 1.78
C ALA A 278 -6.48 1.41 1.56
N LEU A 279 -5.59 2.08 0.83
CA LEU A 279 -4.24 1.59 0.55
C LEU A 279 -3.39 1.37 1.80
N THR A 280 -3.54 2.21 2.83
CA THR A 280 -2.66 2.21 4.00
C THR A 280 -3.20 1.46 5.21
N SER A 281 -4.50 1.29 5.33
CA SER A 281 -5.10 0.72 6.54
C SER A 281 -6.35 -0.14 6.30
N GLY A 282 -7.05 0.07 5.18
CA GLY A 282 -8.30 -0.62 4.88
C GLY A 282 -8.11 -1.94 4.14
N ALA A 283 -7.31 -1.90 3.09
CA ALA A 283 -7.08 -3.04 2.21
C ALA A 283 -5.80 -3.77 2.62
N ARG A 284 -5.94 -4.97 3.15
CA ARG A 284 -4.78 -5.81 3.51
C ARG A 284 -4.46 -6.74 2.36
N PRO A 285 -3.17 -6.89 2.00
CA PRO A 285 -2.79 -7.93 1.06
C PRO A 285 -3.01 -9.31 1.68
N GLU A 286 -3.26 -10.28 0.83
CA GLU A 286 -3.25 -11.69 1.20
C GLU A 286 -1.83 -12.24 1.08
N PHE A 287 -1.40 -13.04 2.05
CA PHE A 287 -0.11 -13.72 2.04
C PHE A 287 -0.33 -15.21 1.82
N VAL A 288 0.29 -15.76 0.79
CA VAL A 288 0.15 -17.18 0.43
C VAL A 288 1.53 -17.82 0.42
N TRP A 289 1.73 -18.80 1.29
CA TRP A 289 2.93 -19.62 1.33
C TRP A 289 2.87 -20.69 0.26
N VAL A 290 3.89 -20.77 -0.57
CA VAL A 290 4.01 -21.77 -1.63
C VAL A 290 5.00 -22.82 -1.17
N GLU A 291 4.48 -24.01 -0.90
CA GLU A 291 5.29 -25.14 -0.47
C GLU A 291 6.12 -25.71 -1.62
N GLY A 292 7.30 -26.25 -1.30
CA GLY A 292 8.12 -27.00 -2.21
C GLY A 292 7.42 -28.29 -2.65
N ALA A 293 7.58 -28.64 -3.91
CA ALA A 293 7.17 -29.98 -4.35
C ALA A 293 8.04 -31.03 -3.64
N GLU A 294 7.43 -31.94 -2.87
CA GLU A 294 8.11 -33.10 -2.28
C GLU A 294 8.70 -34.04 -3.35
#